data_f7eedc8052b48c27367a8ae48bc26967
#
_entry.id   f7eedc8052b48c27367a8ae48bc26967
#
_cell.length_a   1.000
_cell.length_b   1.000
_cell.length_c   1.000
_cell.angle_alpha   90.00
_cell.angle_beta   90.00
_cell.angle_gamma   90.00
#
_symmetry.space_group_name_H-M   'P 1'
#
loop_
_entity.id
_entity.type
_entity.pdbx_description
1 polymer ?
#
loop_
_entity_poly.entity_id
_entity_poly.type
_entity_poly.pdbx_seq_one_letter_code
_entity_poly.pdbx_strand_id
1 'polypeptide(L)'
;MSTAREVFSSVDQGETWEAIGIKSRWPLPYARGLAVKSDNPDVLYAGCGETTTGMNGHVLRTTDYGANWETLKLPVQPNATIWGLSTHPADANRILAFSLFGEVYMSDDAGESWHKIEREFGEIRTAVWLPNL
;
A
#
# COMPACT_ATOMS: atom_id res chain seq x y z
N MET A 1 7.25 -8.74 -4.91
CA MET A 1 7.44 -9.30 -3.55
C MET A 1 8.02 -8.25 -2.63
N SER A 2 7.49 -8.09 -1.44
CA SER A 2 8.04 -7.16 -0.43
C SER A 2 8.66 -7.91 0.74
N THR A 3 9.73 -7.33 1.26
CA THR A 3 10.35 -7.70 2.53
C THR A 3 10.35 -6.46 3.45
N ALA A 4 10.76 -6.62 4.69
CA ALA A 4 10.86 -5.48 5.61
C ALA A 4 11.84 -4.37 5.17
N ARG A 5 12.70 -4.62 4.21
CA ARG A 5 13.77 -3.69 3.80
C ARG A 5 13.88 -3.42 2.31
N GLU A 6 13.14 -4.17 1.51
CA GLU A 6 13.22 -4.07 0.06
C GLU A 6 11.96 -4.62 -0.62
N VAL A 7 11.71 -4.13 -1.80
CA VAL A 7 10.73 -4.69 -2.74
C VAL A 7 11.47 -5.23 -3.95
N PHE A 8 11.10 -6.41 -4.36
CA PHE A 8 11.70 -7.09 -5.51
C PHE A 8 10.67 -7.28 -6.61
N SER A 9 11.08 -7.04 -7.84
CA SER A 9 10.30 -7.34 -9.04
C SER A 9 10.92 -8.50 -9.83
N SER A 10 10.09 -9.22 -10.55
CA SER A 10 10.48 -10.26 -11.50
C SER A 10 9.74 -10.04 -12.80
N VAL A 11 10.40 -10.20 -13.92
CA VAL A 11 9.83 -10.11 -15.27
C VAL A 11 9.82 -11.47 -15.98
N ASP A 12 10.28 -12.52 -15.32
CA ASP A 12 10.45 -13.88 -15.83
C ASP A 12 9.74 -14.94 -14.98
N GLN A 13 8.56 -14.57 -14.45
CA GLN A 13 7.70 -15.44 -13.64
C GLN A 13 8.35 -15.95 -12.33
N GLY A 14 9.31 -15.18 -11.80
CA GLY A 14 9.95 -15.47 -10.53
C GLY A 14 11.25 -16.26 -10.63
N GLU A 15 11.79 -16.48 -11.84
CA GLU A 15 13.09 -17.10 -12.02
C GLU A 15 14.22 -16.20 -11.54
N THR A 16 14.12 -14.89 -11.85
CA THR A 16 15.06 -13.88 -11.34
C THR A 16 14.32 -12.74 -10.66
N TRP A 17 14.99 -12.08 -9.71
CA TRP A 17 14.43 -10.98 -8.92
C TRP A 17 15.40 -9.83 -8.84
N GLU A 18 14.90 -8.63 -9.11
CA GLU A 18 15.64 -7.37 -9.00
C GLU A 18 15.08 -6.49 -7.89
N ALA A 19 15.97 -5.91 -7.09
CA ALA A 19 15.60 -4.95 -6.06
C ALA A 19 15.22 -3.61 -6.69
N ILE A 20 14.08 -3.04 -6.28
CA ILE A 20 13.66 -1.72 -6.79
C ILE A 20 14.35 -0.55 -6.09
N GLY A 21 15.09 -0.79 -5.00
CA GLY A 21 15.89 0.22 -4.31
C GLY A 21 15.06 1.18 -3.45
N ILE A 22 14.14 0.67 -2.64
CA ILE A 22 13.21 1.49 -1.84
C ILE A 22 13.94 2.47 -0.91
N LYS A 23 15.10 2.12 -0.41
CA LYS A 23 15.88 2.97 0.51
C LYS A 23 16.18 4.35 -0.06
N SER A 24 16.35 4.46 -1.37
CA SER A 24 16.62 5.72 -2.07
C SER A 24 15.41 6.33 -2.77
N ARG A 25 14.30 5.59 -2.87
CA ARG A 25 13.14 5.98 -3.67
C ARG A 25 11.88 6.26 -2.83
N TRP A 26 11.75 5.64 -1.69
CA TRP A 26 10.59 5.77 -0.82
C TRP A 26 10.86 6.73 0.34
N PRO A 27 9.82 7.41 0.85
CA PRO A 27 9.98 8.34 1.98
C PRO A 27 10.34 7.66 3.29
N LEU A 28 9.97 6.39 3.45
CA LEU A 28 10.24 5.58 4.64
C LEU A 28 10.77 4.19 4.24
N PRO A 29 11.70 3.63 5.00
CA PRO A 29 12.52 2.47 4.57
C PRO A 29 11.89 1.11 4.86
N TYR A 30 10.74 1.02 5.54
CA TYR A 30 10.12 -0.23 5.91
C TYR A 30 8.94 -0.52 4.97
N ALA A 31 9.11 -1.48 4.05
CA ALA A 31 8.08 -1.92 3.14
C ALA A 31 7.20 -2.98 3.80
N ARG A 32 5.87 -2.89 3.60
CA ARG A 32 4.96 -3.88 4.19
C ARG A 32 3.90 -4.37 3.21
N GLY A 33 2.90 -3.57 2.89
CA GLY A 33 1.80 -3.94 2.02
C GLY A 33 2.13 -3.70 0.54
N LEU A 34 1.68 -4.60 -0.32
CA LEU A 34 1.65 -4.39 -1.77
C LEU A 34 0.29 -4.83 -2.29
N ALA A 35 -0.26 -4.07 -3.22
CA ALA A 35 -1.46 -4.42 -3.95
C ALA A 35 -1.33 -4.00 -5.41
N VAL A 36 -1.95 -4.76 -6.31
CA VAL A 36 -2.00 -4.48 -7.75
C VAL A 36 -3.39 -3.95 -8.07
N LYS A 37 -3.47 -2.91 -8.91
CA LYS A 37 -4.77 -2.46 -9.46
C LYS A 37 -5.34 -3.56 -10.34
N SER A 38 -6.57 -3.97 -10.08
CA SER A 38 -7.11 -5.20 -10.65
C SER A 38 -7.35 -5.17 -12.18
N ASP A 39 -7.49 -3.98 -12.76
CA ASP A 39 -7.70 -3.77 -14.19
C ASP A 39 -6.46 -3.23 -14.93
N ASN A 40 -5.39 -2.93 -14.19
CA ASN A 40 -4.14 -2.42 -14.78
C ASN A 40 -2.93 -2.86 -13.96
N PRO A 41 -2.18 -3.88 -14.42
CA PRO A 41 -1.03 -4.40 -13.68
C PRO A 41 0.17 -3.46 -13.61
N ASP A 42 0.21 -2.39 -14.41
CA ASP A 42 1.26 -1.37 -14.33
C ASP A 42 1.11 -0.50 -13.08
N VAL A 43 -0.10 -0.49 -12.50
CA VAL A 43 -0.41 0.30 -11.31
C VAL A 43 -0.33 -0.57 -10.07
N LEU A 44 0.59 -0.20 -9.18
CA LEU A 44 0.80 -0.85 -7.90
C LEU A 44 0.64 0.15 -6.77
N TYR A 45 0.17 -0.33 -5.64
CA TYR A 45 0.11 0.41 -4.39
C TYR A 45 1.01 -0.25 -3.37
N ALA A 46 1.66 0.56 -2.54
CA ALA A 46 2.51 0.07 -1.48
C ALA A 46 2.24 0.79 -0.17
N GLY A 47 2.36 0.06 0.93
CA GLY A 47 2.37 0.59 2.28
C GLY A 47 3.78 0.59 2.84
N CYS A 48 4.18 1.68 3.45
CA CYS A 48 5.48 1.77 4.12
C CYS A 48 5.38 2.44 5.49
N GLY A 49 6.45 2.35 6.23
CA GLY A 49 6.62 2.96 7.54
C GLY A 49 8.09 3.13 7.90
N GLU A 50 8.34 3.63 9.10
CA GLU A 50 9.70 3.76 9.64
C GLU A 50 10.28 2.40 10.03
N THR A 51 9.49 1.65 10.77
CA THR A 51 9.82 0.31 11.28
C THR A 51 8.53 -0.49 11.45
N THR A 52 8.60 -1.70 11.97
CA THR A 52 7.41 -2.53 12.29
C THR A 52 6.40 -1.78 13.16
N THR A 53 6.87 -1.06 14.17
CA THR A 53 6.05 -0.32 15.14
C THR A 53 6.28 1.19 15.08
N GLY A 54 6.74 1.70 13.94
CA GLY A 54 6.95 3.12 13.71
C GLY A 54 5.65 3.92 13.79
N MET A 55 5.77 5.20 14.07
CA MET A 55 4.62 6.10 14.28
C MET A 55 4.18 6.82 13.00
N ASN A 56 4.84 6.55 11.88
CA ASN A 56 4.54 7.15 10.59
C ASN A 56 4.32 6.08 9.53
N GLY A 57 3.46 6.39 8.58
CA GLY A 57 3.24 5.54 7.43
C GLY A 57 2.81 6.34 6.21
N HIS A 58 3.03 5.76 5.04
CA HIS A 58 2.57 6.33 3.78
C HIS A 58 1.99 5.25 2.88
N VAL A 59 1.01 5.65 2.08
CA VAL A 59 0.56 4.91 0.91
C VAL A 59 1.27 5.48 -0.30
N LEU A 60 1.86 4.62 -1.10
CA LEU A 60 2.56 4.95 -2.32
C LEU A 60 1.84 4.35 -3.52
N ARG A 61 1.97 4.99 -4.68
CA ARG A 61 1.49 4.47 -5.96
C ARG A 61 2.60 4.56 -7.01
N THR A 62 2.66 3.56 -7.87
CA THR A 62 3.37 3.61 -9.13
C THR A 62 2.40 3.35 -10.28
N THR A 63 2.65 3.92 -11.45
CA THR A 63 1.90 3.68 -12.69
C THR A 63 2.78 3.13 -13.80
N ASP A 64 4.00 2.74 -13.47
CA ASP A 64 5.05 2.30 -14.39
C ASP A 64 5.85 1.11 -13.83
N TYR A 65 5.18 0.14 -13.24
CA TYR A 65 5.77 -1.08 -12.66
C TYR A 65 6.82 -0.83 -11.58
N GLY A 66 6.74 0.29 -10.87
CA GLY A 66 7.69 0.59 -9.79
C GLY A 66 8.94 1.34 -10.24
N ALA A 67 9.00 1.81 -11.49
CA ALA A 67 10.08 2.67 -11.94
C ALA A 67 10.06 4.03 -11.23
N ASN A 68 8.87 4.59 -11.01
CA ASN A 68 8.67 5.81 -10.23
C ASN A 68 7.54 5.61 -9.22
N TRP A 69 7.68 6.23 -8.05
CA TRP A 69 6.71 6.17 -6.97
C TRP A 69 6.31 7.56 -6.51
N GLU A 70 5.03 7.75 -6.25
CA GLU A 70 4.48 8.95 -5.63
C GLU A 70 3.87 8.62 -4.27
N THR A 71 3.98 9.55 -3.34
CA THR A 71 3.30 9.45 -2.04
C THR A 71 1.89 10.00 -2.18
N LEU A 72 0.89 9.19 -1.86
CA LEU A 72 -0.51 9.59 -1.89
C LEU A 72 -0.88 10.38 -0.64
N LYS A 73 -1.70 11.41 -0.82
CA LYS A 73 -2.14 12.28 0.26
C LYS A 73 -3.29 11.62 1.03
N LEU A 74 -3.04 11.24 2.26
CA LEU A 74 -4.08 10.79 3.19
C LEU A 74 -4.69 11.95 3.97
N PRO A 75 -5.93 11.83 4.47
CA PRO A 75 -6.62 12.91 5.21
C PRO A 75 -5.93 13.27 6.53
N VAL A 76 -5.23 12.32 7.14
CA VAL A 76 -4.41 12.51 8.35
C VAL A 76 -3.11 11.72 8.20
N GLN A 77 -2.10 12.12 8.96
CA GLN A 77 -0.86 11.33 9.05
C GLN A 77 -1.17 10.01 9.75
N PRO A 78 -0.87 8.85 9.14
CA PRO A 78 -1.08 7.56 9.78
C PRO A 78 -0.35 7.42 11.11
N ASN A 79 -1.03 6.79 12.07
CA ASN A 79 -0.50 6.57 13.42
C ASN A 79 0.54 5.45 13.51
N ALA A 80 0.76 4.74 12.43
CA ALA A 80 1.74 3.66 12.32
C ALA A 80 2.03 3.33 10.85
N THR A 81 2.94 2.41 10.63
CA THR A 81 3.20 1.80 9.32
C THR A 81 1.89 1.40 8.64
N ILE A 82 1.72 1.76 7.39
CA ILE A 82 0.66 1.20 6.54
C ILE A 82 0.95 -0.28 6.34
N TRP A 83 0.18 -1.10 7.06
CA TRP A 83 0.45 -2.53 7.21
C TRP A 83 -0.03 -3.35 6.03
N GLY A 84 -1.12 -2.95 5.43
CA GLY A 84 -1.64 -3.65 4.27
C GLY A 84 -2.55 -2.78 3.41
N LEU A 85 -2.78 -3.30 2.22
CA LEU A 85 -3.71 -2.75 1.24
C LEU A 85 -4.55 -3.88 0.65
N SER A 86 -5.77 -3.56 0.22
CA SER A 86 -6.66 -4.51 -0.43
C SER A 86 -7.31 -3.86 -1.66
N THR A 87 -7.24 -4.56 -2.77
CA THR A 87 -7.93 -4.27 -4.03
C THR A 87 -8.85 -5.43 -4.38
N HIS A 88 -9.83 -5.22 -5.25
CA HIS A 88 -10.73 -6.29 -5.69
C HIS A 88 -11.22 -6.03 -7.12
N PRO A 89 -11.35 -7.05 -7.97
CA PRO A 89 -11.76 -6.88 -9.37
C PRO A 89 -13.19 -6.39 -9.57
N ALA A 90 -14.06 -6.47 -8.56
CA ALA A 90 -15.41 -5.93 -8.64
C ALA A 90 -15.46 -4.41 -8.73
N ASP A 91 -14.43 -3.72 -8.23
CA ASP A 91 -14.24 -2.28 -8.38
C ASP A 91 -12.74 -1.98 -8.36
N ALA A 92 -12.19 -1.78 -9.55
CA ALA A 92 -10.76 -1.54 -9.73
C ALA A 92 -10.26 -0.20 -9.17
N ASN A 93 -11.17 0.74 -8.90
CA ASN A 93 -10.83 2.04 -8.34
C ASN A 93 -10.89 2.06 -6.81
N ARG A 94 -11.51 1.05 -6.20
CA ARG A 94 -11.61 0.97 -4.75
C ARG A 94 -10.40 0.31 -4.13
N ILE A 95 -9.80 1.02 -3.18
CA ILE A 95 -8.62 0.57 -2.45
C ILE A 95 -8.89 0.77 -0.97
N LEU A 96 -8.58 -0.25 -0.18
CA LEU A 96 -8.54 -0.16 1.27
C LEU A 96 -7.09 -0.22 1.71
N ALA A 97 -6.69 0.69 2.59
CA ALA A 97 -5.39 0.68 3.25
C ALA A 97 -5.59 0.75 4.76
N PHE A 98 -4.70 0.14 5.53
CA PHE A 98 -4.81 0.19 6.98
C PHE A 98 -3.45 0.26 7.65
N SER A 99 -3.40 1.00 8.77
CA SER A 99 -2.24 1.06 9.63
C SER A 99 -2.21 -0.11 10.62
N LEU A 100 -1.03 -0.45 11.11
CA LEU A 100 -0.89 -1.49 12.13
C LEU A 100 -1.73 -1.19 13.38
N PHE A 101 -1.88 0.07 13.77
CA PHE A 101 -2.56 0.48 14.98
C PHE A 101 -4.00 0.95 14.79
N GLY A 102 -4.66 0.46 13.73
CA GLY A 102 -6.12 0.47 13.69
C GLY A 102 -6.79 1.54 12.86
N GLU A 103 -6.06 2.37 12.16
CA GLU A 103 -6.64 3.30 11.22
C GLU A 103 -6.90 2.63 9.87
N VAL A 104 -8.07 2.88 9.31
CA VAL A 104 -8.48 2.36 8.00
C VAL A 104 -8.83 3.50 7.08
N TYR A 105 -8.30 3.45 5.88
CA TYR A 105 -8.46 4.44 4.82
C TYR A 105 -9.08 3.78 3.59
N MET A 106 -9.97 4.49 2.91
CA MET A 106 -10.56 4.03 1.66
C MET A 106 -10.44 5.11 0.59
N SER A 107 -10.16 4.67 -0.62
CA SER A 107 -10.27 5.44 -1.85
C SER A 107 -11.24 4.74 -2.79
N ASP A 108 -12.06 5.51 -3.50
CA ASP A 108 -12.97 5.04 -4.55
C ASP A 108 -12.58 5.56 -5.95
N ASP A 109 -11.42 6.20 -6.07
CA ASP A 109 -10.92 6.87 -7.27
C ASP A 109 -9.45 6.51 -7.60
N ALA A 110 -9.09 5.27 -7.37
CA ALA A 110 -7.75 4.74 -7.62
C ALA A 110 -6.62 5.46 -6.85
N GLY A 111 -6.94 6.03 -5.69
CA GLY A 111 -5.97 6.68 -4.81
C GLY A 111 -5.85 8.19 -4.98
N GLU A 112 -6.66 8.83 -5.83
CA GLU A 112 -6.62 10.28 -6.01
C GLU A 112 -7.13 11.02 -4.77
N SER A 113 -8.15 10.48 -4.11
CA SER A 113 -8.64 10.96 -2.83
C SER A 113 -8.89 9.81 -1.84
N TRP A 114 -8.81 10.14 -0.57
CA TRP A 114 -8.95 9.18 0.52
C TRP A 114 -9.84 9.73 1.63
N HIS A 115 -10.60 8.85 2.25
CA HIS A 115 -11.27 9.11 3.51
C HIS A 115 -10.83 8.11 4.57
N LYS A 116 -10.74 8.55 5.82
CA LYS A 116 -10.48 7.70 6.97
C LYS A 116 -11.82 7.23 7.54
N ILE A 117 -11.95 5.95 7.84
CA ILE A 117 -13.08 5.43 8.61
C ILE A 117 -12.97 6.00 10.03
N GLU A 118 -14.08 6.53 10.57
CA GLU A 118 -14.08 7.20 11.87
C GLU A 118 -13.68 6.28 13.03
N ARG A 119 -14.05 4.99 12.93
CA ARG A 119 -13.72 4.01 13.94
C ARG A 119 -12.25 3.61 13.88
N GLU A 120 -11.59 3.55 15.02
CA GLU A 120 -10.29 2.92 15.21
C GLU A 120 -10.47 1.53 15.83
N PHE A 121 -9.71 0.56 15.33
CA PHE A 121 -9.93 -0.86 15.61
C PHE A 121 -8.90 -1.47 16.57
N GLY A 122 -7.86 -0.74 16.96
CA GLY A 122 -6.70 -1.32 17.61
C GLY A 122 -5.80 -2.02 16.58
N GLU A 123 -4.97 -2.97 17.00
CA GLU A 123 -4.02 -3.62 16.09
C GLU A 123 -4.74 -4.40 14.99
N ILE A 124 -4.45 -4.06 13.71
CA ILE A 124 -4.98 -4.74 12.53
C ILE A 124 -3.84 -5.45 11.81
N ARG A 125 -3.99 -6.75 11.58
CA ARG A 125 -3.05 -7.56 10.81
C ARG A 125 -3.50 -7.88 9.40
N THR A 126 -4.82 -7.85 9.15
CA THR A 126 -5.41 -8.03 7.83
C THR A 126 -6.76 -7.34 7.77
N ALA A 127 -7.07 -6.81 6.61
CA ALA A 127 -8.39 -6.27 6.27
C ALA A 127 -8.62 -6.44 4.78
N VAL A 128 -9.84 -6.76 4.41
CA VAL A 128 -10.29 -6.83 3.02
C VAL A 128 -11.64 -6.14 2.90
N TRP A 129 -11.94 -5.63 1.73
CA TRP A 129 -13.32 -5.23 1.44
C TRP A 129 -13.95 -6.24 0.48
N LEU A 130 -15.24 -6.41 0.60
CA LEU A 130 -16.03 -7.29 -0.26
C LEU A 130 -17.08 -6.46 -0.99
N PRO A 131 -17.34 -6.76 -2.27
CA PRO A 131 -18.43 -6.11 -2.98
C PRO A 131 -19.77 -6.54 -2.37
N ASN A 132 -20.76 -5.66 -2.45
CA ASN A 132 -22.13 -6.04 -2.11
C ASN A 132 -22.61 -7.13 -3.10
N LEU A 133 -23.02 -8.21 -2.55
CA LEU A 133 -23.57 -9.33 -3.33
C LEU A 133 -25.04 -9.08 -3.64
#